data_443f4d381e103a552dce60831e650ef2
#
_entry.id   443f4d381e103a552dce60831e650ef2
#
_cell.length_a   1.000
_cell.length_b   1.000
_cell.length_c   1.000
_cell.angle_alpha   90.00
_cell.angle_beta   90.00
_cell.angle_gamma   90.00
#
_symmetry.space_group_name_H-M   'P 1'
#
loop_
_entity.id
_entity.type
_entity.pdbx_description
1 polymer ?
#
loop_
_entity_poly.entity_id
_entity_poly.type
_entity_poly.pdbx_seq_one_letter_code
_entity_poly.pdbx_strand_id
1 'polypeptide(L)'
;GLTIVKGARDRYDGHVRNPWNEYECGNYYARALASYALLGSLSGFRYSRAKKTLWFGPKLEAKRFTTFFSAATGFGTITLTASALTIDVVEGTLDVDTIHLTRQGKRLRISRQVRAIAGKKAIVRIQ
;
A
#
# COMPACT_ATOMS: atom_id res chain seq x y z
N GLY A 1 16.36 -1.52 7.56
CA GLY A 1 15.84 -0.55 6.56
C GLY A 1 15.07 0.59 7.21
N LEU A 2 14.06 0.34 8.02
CA LEU A 2 13.24 1.40 8.66
C LEU A 2 14.06 2.34 9.57
N THR A 3 15.07 1.82 10.27
CA THR A 3 15.96 2.63 11.11
C THR A 3 16.76 3.64 10.27
N ILE A 4 17.21 3.24 9.07
CA ILE A 4 17.92 4.12 8.14
C ILE A 4 16.98 5.21 7.63
N VAL A 5 15.76 4.83 7.23
CA VAL A 5 14.74 5.79 6.79
C VAL A 5 14.41 6.78 7.89
N LYS A 6 14.21 6.30 9.13
CA LYS A 6 13.98 7.18 10.29
C LYS A 6 15.13 8.14 10.49
N GLY A 7 16.39 7.67 10.51
CA GLY A 7 17.56 8.51 10.67
C GLY A 7 17.73 9.56 9.55
N ALA A 8 17.32 9.23 8.32
CA ALA A 8 17.29 10.21 7.24
C ALA A 8 16.19 11.27 7.46
N ARG A 9 15.00 10.87 7.89
CA ARG A 9 13.87 11.78 8.15
C ARG A 9 14.11 12.68 9.37
N ASP A 10 14.71 12.15 10.43
CA ASP A 10 15.04 12.93 11.64
C ASP A 10 15.99 14.11 11.35
N ARG A 11 16.76 14.07 10.27
CA ARG A 11 17.60 15.19 9.83
C ARG A 11 16.83 16.32 9.14
N TYR A 12 15.60 16.04 8.72
CA TYR A 12 14.73 16.95 7.97
C TYR A 12 13.35 17.01 8.63
N ASP A 13 13.32 17.25 9.93
CA ASP A 13 12.13 17.22 10.76
C ASP A 13 11.34 18.53 10.82
N GLY A 14 11.88 19.57 10.18
CA GLY A 14 11.31 20.91 10.20
C GLY A 14 11.89 21.82 11.29
N HIS A 15 12.59 21.27 12.29
CA HIS A 15 13.30 22.06 13.30
C HIS A 15 14.72 22.40 12.88
N VAL A 16 15.45 21.41 12.39
CA VAL A 16 16.84 21.56 11.97
C VAL A 16 16.92 21.90 10.50
N ARG A 17 16.16 21.20 9.66
CA ARG A 17 16.10 21.40 8.20
C ARG A 17 14.68 21.27 7.70
N ASN A 18 14.40 22.02 6.65
CA ASN A 18 13.12 21.90 5.94
C ASN A 18 13.00 20.50 5.33
N PRO A 19 11.93 19.72 5.66
CA PRO A 19 11.73 18.38 5.13
C PRO A 19 11.51 18.32 3.60
N TRP A 20 11.26 19.47 2.99
CA TRP A 20 11.05 19.62 1.55
C TRP A 20 12.27 20.20 0.82
N ASN A 21 13.38 20.36 1.52
CA ASN A 21 14.57 20.99 0.98
C ASN A 21 15.55 19.98 0.38
N GLU A 22 16.02 20.25 -0.84
CA GLU A 22 17.02 19.47 -1.54
C GLU A 22 18.11 20.40 -2.09
N TYR A 23 19.33 20.26 -1.61
CA TYR A 23 20.46 21.12 -2.00
C TYR A 23 20.82 21.04 -3.48
N GLU A 24 20.70 19.86 -4.06
CA GLU A 24 21.06 19.57 -5.45
C GLU A 24 20.30 20.45 -6.46
N CYS A 25 19.09 20.84 -6.13
CA CYS A 25 18.21 21.61 -7.01
C CYS A 25 17.93 23.01 -6.46
N GLY A 26 18.90 23.64 -5.83
CA GLY A 26 18.78 25.01 -5.33
C GLY A 26 17.71 25.18 -4.25
N ASN A 27 17.48 24.15 -3.45
CA ASN A 27 16.55 24.13 -2.34
C ASN A 27 15.05 24.15 -2.73
N TYR A 28 14.72 23.96 -3.99
CA TYR A 28 13.33 23.95 -4.50
C TYR A 28 12.81 22.58 -4.89
N TYR A 29 13.58 21.52 -4.66
CA TYR A 29 13.21 20.16 -5.02
C TYR A 29 13.07 19.28 -3.77
N ALA A 30 11.96 18.55 -3.68
CA ALA A 30 11.74 17.58 -2.63
C ALA A 30 11.80 16.15 -3.21
N ARG A 31 12.73 15.33 -2.73
CA ARG A 31 12.83 13.91 -3.12
C ARG A 31 11.75 13.07 -2.44
N ALA A 32 10.50 13.42 -2.65
CA ALA A 32 9.37 12.68 -2.10
C ALA A 32 9.14 11.34 -2.80
N LEU A 33 9.55 11.20 -4.07
CA LEU A 33 9.30 10.00 -4.87
C LEU A 33 9.84 8.72 -4.25
N ALA A 34 11.04 8.75 -3.68
CA ALA A 34 11.63 7.60 -2.99
C ALA A 34 10.79 7.15 -1.77
N SER A 35 10.04 8.05 -1.14
CA SER A 35 9.16 7.73 -0.01
C SER A 35 7.99 6.84 -0.38
N TYR A 36 7.52 6.89 -1.63
CA TYR A 36 6.47 6.00 -2.12
C TYR A 36 6.90 4.54 -2.17
N ALA A 37 8.20 4.28 -2.37
CA ALA A 37 8.73 2.93 -2.32
C ALA A 37 8.51 2.24 -0.96
N LEU A 38 8.42 3.00 0.13
CA LEU A 38 8.13 2.48 1.46
C LEU A 38 6.74 1.88 1.55
N LEU A 39 5.73 2.52 0.96
CA LEU A 39 4.36 2.00 0.92
C LEU A 39 4.31 0.66 0.18
N GLY A 40 4.90 0.59 -1.01
CA GLY A 40 4.97 -0.63 -1.80
C GLY A 40 5.76 -1.74 -1.09
N SER A 41 6.91 -1.41 -0.50
CA SER A 41 7.78 -2.36 0.19
C SER A 41 7.16 -2.92 1.46
N LEU A 42 6.47 -2.10 2.24
CA LEU A 42 5.84 -2.51 3.51
C LEU A 42 4.53 -3.24 3.30
N SER A 43 3.72 -2.82 2.32
CA SER A 43 2.43 -3.43 2.03
C SER A 43 2.53 -4.66 1.13
N GLY A 44 3.56 -4.73 0.29
CA GLY A 44 3.63 -5.71 -0.79
C GLY A 44 2.48 -5.60 -1.78
N PHE A 45 1.82 -4.42 -1.84
CA PHE A 45 0.72 -4.17 -2.76
C PHE A 45 1.23 -4.11 -4.19
N ARG A 46 0.61 -4.88 -5.05
CA ARG A 46 0.78 -4.83 -6.49
C ARG A 46 -0.54 -5.23 -7.16
N TYR A 47 -0.91 -4.54 -8.21
CA TYR A 47 -2.13 -4.82 -8.97
C TYR A 47 -1.83 -4.85 -10.48
N SER A 48 -2.39 -5.82 -11.15
CA SER A 48 -2.40 -5.90 -12.62
C SER A 48 -3.84 -5.80 -13.13
N ARG A 49 -4.17 -4.70 -13.81
CA ARG A 49 -5.47 -4.51 -14.43
C ARG A 49 -5.74 -5.54 -15.53
N ALA A 50 -4.75 -5.80 -16.37
CA ALA A 50 -4.88 -6.75 -17.48
C ALA A 50 -5.17 -8.18 -17.00
N LYS A 51 -4.59 -8.59 -15.86
CA LYS A 51 -4.81 -9.91 -15.26
C LYS A 51 -5.87 -9.90 -14.18
N LYS A 52 -6.41 -8.73 -13.83
CA LYS A 52 -7.29 -8.52 -12.67
C LYS A 52 -6.77 -9.23 -11.42
N THR A 53 -5.48 -9.12 -11.19
CA THR A 53 -4.78 -9.85 -10.13
C THR A 53 -4.19 -8.87 -9.13
N LEU A 54 -4.50 -9.11 -7.87
CA LEU A 54 -3.99 -8.37 -6.72
C LEU A 54 -2.96 -9.23 -5.96
N TRP A 55 -1.79 -8.69 -5.69
CA TRP A 55 -0.83 -9.24 -4.73
C TRP A 55 -0.79 -8.33 -3.51
N PHE A 56 -0.85 -8.93 -2.34
CA PHE A 56 -0.80 -8.22 -1.08
C PHE A 56 -0.04 -9.05 -0.04
N GLY A 57 0.98 -8.46 0.57
CA GLY A 57 1.83 -9.17 1.50
C GLY A 57 2.54 -8.26 2.48
N PRO A 58 1.80 -7.73 3.48
CA PRO A 58 2.37 -6.87 4.50
C PRO A 58 3.62 -7.47 5.15
N LYS A 59 4.66 -6.66 5.31
CA LYS A 59 5.93 -7.03 5.95
C LYS A 59 5.95 -6.72 7.44
N LEU A 60 4.98 -5.92 7.91
CA LEU A 60 4.82 -5.62 9.32
C LEU A 60 3.80 -6.59 9.92
N GLU A 61 4.18 -7.24 11.01
CA GLU A 61 3.29 -8.09 11.78
C GLU A 61 2.34 -7.23 12.61
N ALA A 62 1.06 -7.28 12.27
CA ALA A 62 0.02 -6.56 12.98
C ALA A 62 -1.29 -7.36 12.96
N LYS A 63 -2.08 -7.26 14.03
CA LYS A 63 -3.44 -7.84 14.09
C LYS A 63 -4.34 -7.25 13.00
N ARG A 64 -4.09 -5.99 12.64
CA ARG A 64 -4.75 -5.26 11.57
C ARG A 64 -3.69 -4.41 10.84
N PHE A 65 -3.54 -4.63 9.56
CA PHE A 65 -2.67 -3.83 8.70
C PHE A 65 -3.52 -3.10 7.68
N THR A 66 -3.42 -1.78 7.65
CA THR A 66 -4.12 -0.92 6.67
C THR A 66 -3.10 -0.09 5.91
N THR A 67 -3.26 -0.01 4.61
CA THR A 67 -2.43 0.83 3.74
C THR A 67 -3.28 1.48 2.65
N PHE A 68 -2.79 2.59 2.14
CA PHE A 68 -3.27 3.22 0.92
C PHE A 68 -2.88 2.38 -0.31
N PHE A 69 -3.70 2.39 -1.33
CA PHE A 69 -3.36 1.93 -2.66
C PHE A 69 -3.80 2.93 -3.72
N SER A 70 -3.05 2.96 -4.84
CA SER A 70 -3.44 3.66 -6.06
C SER A 70 -3.24 2.73 -7.24
N ALA A 71 -4.23 2.70 -8.12
CA ALA A 71 -4.25 1.92 -9.36
C ALA A 71 -4.80 2.80 -10.49
N ALA A 72 -4.60 2.38 -11.74
CA ALA A 72 -5.07 3.15 -12.91
C ALA A 72 -6.59 3.40 -12.95
N THR A 73 -7.37 2.61 -12.21
CA THR A 73 -8.85 2.68 -12.23
C THR A 73 -9.45 3.26 -10.97
N GLY A 74 -8.65 3.50 -9.93
CA GLY A 74 -9.14 4.05 -8.67
C GLY A 74 -8.11 3.95 -7.55
N PHE A 75 -8.43 4.58 -6.42
CA PHE A 75 -7.59 4.57 -5.24
C PHE A 75 -8.42 4.41 -3.97
N GLY A 76 -7.76 4.05 -2.89
CA GLY A 76 -8.42 3.83 -1.61
C GLY A 76 -7.52 3.19 -0.57
N THR A 77 -8.10 2.40 0.31
CA THR A 77 -7.38 1.66 1.33
C THR A 77 -7.64 0.15 1.24
N ILE A 78 -6.64 -0.61 1.62
CA ILE A 78 -6.74 -2.07 1.77
C ILE A 78 -6.35 -2.45 3.20
N THR A 79 -7.20 -3.23 3.84
CA THR A 79 -7.02 -3.67 5.23
C THR A 79 -6.99 -5.18 5.30
N LEU A 80 -5.95 -5.73 5.93
CA LEU A 80 -5.83 -7.13 6.27
C LEU A 80 -6.01 -7.34 7.77
N THR A 81 -6.89 -8.28 8.12
CA THR A 81 -7.09 -8.79 9.47
C THR A 81 -6.83 -10.30 9.52
N ALA A 82 -7.04 -10.91 10.67
CA ALA A 82 -6.93 -12.37 10.82
C ALA A 82 -7.86 -13.13 9.87
N SER A 83 -9.07 -12.64 9.62
CA SER A 83 -10.15 -13.35 8.94
C SER A 83 -10.59 -12.73 7.62
N ALA A 84 -10.11 -11.54 7.27
CA ALA A 84 -10.60 -10.84 6.08
C ALA A 84 -9.59 -9.88 5.46
N LEU A 85 -9.70 -9.73 4.15
CA LEU A 85 -9.13 -8.65 3.36
C LEU A 85 -10.28 -7.71 2.97
N THR A 86 -10.19 -6.46 3.35
CA THR A 86 -11.18 -5.41 3.02
C THR A 86 -10.57 -4.42 2.06
N ILE A 87 -11.24 -4.17 0.94
CA ILE A 87 -10.88 -3.16 -0.05
C ILE A 87 -11.93 -2.06 0.03
N ASP A 88 -11.50 -0.85 0.32
CA ASP A 88 -12.33 0.34 0.46
C ASP A 88 -11.87 1.38 -0.59
N VAL A 89 -12.61 1.48 -1.68
CA VAL A 89 -12.32 2.40 -2.78
C VAL A 89 -12.91 3.76 -2.43
N VAL A 90 -12.08 4.79 -2.45
CA VAL A 90 -12.51 6.18 -2.24
C VAL A 90 -13.04 6.76 -3.53
N GLU A 91 -12.33 6.52 -4.65
CA GLU A 91 -12.74 6.98 -5.97
C GLU A 91 -12.38 5.94 -7.03
N GLY A 92 -13.26 5.78 -8.01
CA GLY A 92 -13.10 4.83 -9.10
C GLY A 92 -13.52 3.41 -8.75
N THR A 93 -12.81 2.42 -9.29
CA THR A 93 -13.11 0.99 -9.12
C THR A 93 -11.84 0.16 -9.05
N LEU A 94 -11.94 -1.03 -8.44
CA LEU A 94 -10.90 -2.06 -8.48
C LEU A 94 -11.54 -3.42 -8.77
N ASP A 95 -11.28 -3.96 -9.96
CA ASP A 95 -11.78 -5.28 -10.37
C ASP A 95 -10.68 -6.34 -10.16
N VAL A 96 -10.97 -7.35 -9.35
CA VAL A 96 -10.03 -8.42 -8.99
C VAL A 96 -10.66 -9.79 -9.20
N ASP A 97 -9.99 -10.66 -9.95
CA ASP A 97 -10.40 -12.06 -10.16
C ASP A 97 -9.53 -13.02 -9.33
N THR A 98 -8.28 -12.63 -9.05
CA THR A 98 -7.35 -13.44 -8.26
C THR A 98 -6.60 -12.59 -7.25
N ILE A 99 -6.53 -13.07 -6.03
CA ILE A 99 -5.75 -12.45 -4.95
C ILE A 99 -4.64 -13.42 -4.51
N HIS A 100 -3.40 -12.95 -4.58
CA HIS A 100 -2.25 -13.60 -3.97
C HIS A 100 -1.93 -12.89 -2.66
N LEU A 101 -2.28 -13.53 -1.56
CA LEU A 101 -2.03 -13.01 -0.22
C LEU A 101 -0.81 -13.71 0.38
N THR A 102 0.15 -12.93 0.90
CA THR A 102 1.26 -13.46 1.68
C THR A 102 1.11 -12.97 3.12
N ARG A 103 1.06 -13.91 4.06
CA ARG A 103 0.93 -13.61 5.49
C ARG A 103 1.81 -14.57 6.30
N GLN A 104 2.68 -14.04 7.16
CA GLN A 104 3.58 -14.84 7.99
C GLN A 104 4.33 -15.93 7.20
N GLY A 105 4.85 -15.54 6.02
CA GLY A 105 5.55 -16.47 5.12
C GLY A 105 4.66 -17.43 4.33
N LYS A 106 3.40 -17.60 4.70
CA LYS A 106 2.44 -18.44 3.97
C LYS A 106 1.85 -17.68 2.79
N ARG A 107 1.72 -18.36 1.65
CA ARG A 107 1.11 -17.84 0.43
C ARG A 107 -0.26 -18.48 0.24
N LEU A 108 -1.28 -17.65 0.09
CA LEU A 108 -2.64 -18.06 -0.23
C LEU A 108 -3.02 -17.48 -1.60
N ARG A 109 -3.66 -18.31 -2.42
CA ARG A 109 -4.28 -17.87 -3.66
C ARG A 109 -5.79 -17.97 -3.50
N ILE A 110 -6.47 -16.86 -3.68
CA ILE A 110 -7.93 -16.76 -3.60
C ILE A 110 -8.43 -16.42 -4.99
N SER A 111 -9.12 -17.34 -5.65
CA SER A 111 -9.78 -17.12 -6.94
C SER A 111 -11.24 -16.74 -6.68
N ARG A 112 -11.52 -15.45 -6.72
CA ARG A 112 -12.84 -14.90 -6.47
C ARG A 112 -12.97 -13.55 -7.17
N GLN A 113 -14.02 -13.41 -7.97
CA GLN A 113 -14.34 -12.11 -8.57
C GLN A 113 -14.81 -11.13 -7.50
N VAL A 114 -14.13 -10.02 -7.43
CA VAL A 114 -14.43 -8.92 -6.51
C VAL A 114 -14.42 -7.63 -7.32
N ARG A 115 -15.51 -6.90 -7.29
CA ARG A 115 -15.57 -5.54 -7.81
C ARG A 115 -15.75 -4.58 -6.64
N ALA A 116 -14.69 -3.90 -6.30
CA ALA A 116 -14.72 -2.83 -5.32
C ALA A 116 -15.04 -1.51 -6.02
N ILE A 117 -16.00 -0.77 -5.50
CA ILE A 117 -16.46 0.50 -6.02
C ILE A 117 -16.49 1.55 -4.90
N ALA A 118 -16.39 2.81 -5.26
CA ALA A 118 -16.48 3.91 -4.31
C ALA A 118 -17.78 3.85 -3.49
N GLY A 119 -17.66 4.11 -2.18
CA GLY A 119 -18.79 4.10 -1.24
C GLY A 119 -19.23 2.71 -0.75
N LYS A 120 -18.63 1.60 -1.26
CA LYS A 120 -18.98 0.25 -0.83
C LYS A 120 -17.74 -0.59 -0.56
N LYS A 121 -17.57 -1.05 0.68
CA LYS A 121 -16.45 -1.93 1.06
C LYS A 121 -16.63 -3.31 0.46
N ALA A 122 -15.61 -3.80 -0.22
CA ALA A 122 -15.53 -5.19 -0.67
C ALA A 122 -14.77 -6.01 0.38
N ILE A 123 -15.38 -7.07 0.89
CA ILE A 123 -14.81 -7.92 1.94
C ILE A 123 -14.60 -9.33 1.41
N VAL A 124 -13.36 -9.79 1.45
CA VAL A 124 -12.94 -11.14 1.11
C VAL A 124 -12.55 -11.87 2.39
N ARG A 125 -13.32 -12.87 2.78
CA ARG A 125 -13.02 -13.71 3.93
C ARG A 125 -11.83 -14.61 3.63
N ILE A 126 -10.93 -14.74 4.61
CA ILE A 126 -9.74 -15.60 4.57
C ILE A 126 -9.99 -16.72 5.56
N GLN A 127 -10.01 -17.93 5.06
CA GLN A 127 -10.11 -19.14 5.89
C GLN A 127 -8.72 -19.69 6.20
#